data_cc72310000a69d665b4d2bc618fac82e
#
_entry.id   cc72310000a69d665b4d2bc618fac82e
#
_cell.length_a   1.000
_cell.length_b   1.000
_cell.length_c   1.000
_cell.angle_alpha   90.00
_cell.angle_beta   90.00
_cell.angle_gamma   90.00
#
_symmetry.space_group_name_H-M   'P 1'
#
loop_
_entity.id
_entity.type
_entity.pdbx_description
1 polymer ?
#
loop_
_entity_poly.entity_id
_entity_poly.type
_entity_poly.pdbx_seq_one_letter_code
_entity_poly.pdbx_strand_id
1 'polypeptide(L)'
;MTLFRSVLFWLVLAVLGALLAQVLLQDPGYVLVRFRGTDYSTTVAVAIGLLLACMLGLALLWTLLRLPFRAWRRHRARQARAKLTDGLAAYQRGDYARAEQLLAQAADGGEAEAVARTHAARAALARGDEAAANAHLEAFGDRHPTARATQRAQLELAQGRHADALAALDVPAAQPLPPRGLRLRAETLAASGRGFEAYGLLGALRQQQARPATRLDALQADWAAQSLREAGDANALAD
;
A
#
# COMPACT_ATOMS: atom_id res chain seq x y z
N MET A 1 18.74 -8.38 19.66
CA MET A 1 18.68 -7.43 20.79
C MET A 1 17.32 -7.37 21.51
N THR A 2 16.24 -7.87 20.95
CA THR A 2 14.90 -7.88 21.57
C THR A 2 14.73 -8.92 22.69
N LEU A 3 15.36 -10.09 22.57
CA LEU A 3 15.29 -11.16 23.56
C LEU A 3 15.97 -10.77 24.89
N PHE A 4 17.13 -10.13 24.84
CA PHE A 4 17.85 -9.68 26.03
C PHE A 4 17.08 -8.62 26.83
N ARG A 5 16.46 -7.66 26.12
CA ARG A 5 15.57 -6.65 26.75
C ARG A 5 14.34 -7.28 27.39
N SER A 6 13.78 -8.31 26.76
CA SER A 6 12.64 -9.03 27.30
C SER A 6 12.99 -9.81 28.56
N VAL A 7 14.12 -10.52 28.56
CA VAL A 7 14.60 -11.28 29.72
C VAL A 7 14.94 -10.32 30.88
N LEU A 8 15.63 -9.22 30.60
CA LEU A 8 15.94 -8.19 31.62
C LEU A 8 14.67 -7.59 32.22
N PHE A 9 13.67 -7.28 31.42
CA PHE A 9 12.39 -6.78 31.88
C PHE A 9 11.68 -7.75 32.83
N TRP A 10 11.63 -9.04 32.48
CA TRP A 10 11.03 -10.08 33.32
C TRP A 10 11.80 -10.31 34.61
N LEU A 11 13.13 -10.21 34.57
CA LEU A 11 13.99 -10.34 35.73
C LEU A 11 13.80 -9.17 36.71
N VAL A 12 13.74 -7.94 36.20
CA VAL A 12 13.44 -6.76 37.04
C VAL A 12 12.04 -6.85 37.63
N LEU A 13 11.05 -7.29 36.87
CA LEU A 13 9.69 -7.49 37.35
C LEU A 13 9.61 -8.56 38.44
N ALA A 14 10.35 -9.65 38.30
CA ALA A 14 10.43 -10.71 39.30
C ALA A 14 11.09 -10.24 40.61
N VAL A 15 12.17 -9.47 40.53
CA VAL A 15 12.85 -8.89 41.70
C VAL A 15 11.97 -7.88 42.41
N LEU A 16 11.30 -7.00 41.65
CA LEU A 16 10.35 -6.03 42.21
C LEU A 16 9.15 -6.73 42.90
N GLY A 17 8.64 -7.79 42.30
CA GLY A 17 7.55 -8.61 42.86
C GLY A 17 7.99 -9.31 44.15
N ALA A 18 9.22 -9.84 44.21
CA ALA A 18 9.77 -10.46 45.42
C ALA A 18 9.97 -9.47 46.56
N LEU A 19 10.48 -8.26 46.26
CA LEU A 19 10.62 -7.17 47.27
C LEU A 19 9.26 -6.70 47.77
N LEU A 20 8.27 -6.54 46.92
CA LEU A 20 6.92 -6.17 47.28
C LEU A 20 6.27 -7.26 48.15
N ALA A 21 6.44 -8.53 47.80
CA ALA A 21 5.96 -9.67 48.58
C ALA A 21 6.59 -9.69 50.00
N GLN A 22 7.90 -9.40 50.10
CA GLN A 22 8.61 -9.35 51.39
C GLN A 22 8.09 -8.21 52.33
N VAL A 23 7.80 -7.04 51.76
CA VAL A 23 7.21 -5.90 52.53
C VAL A 23 5.79 -6.22 52.97
N LEU A 24 4.96 -6.84 52.11
CA LEU A 24 3.60 -7.24 52.44
C LEU A 24 3.52 -8.35 53.49
N LEU A 25 4.54 -9.18 53.64
CA LEU A 25 4.61 -10.23 54.67
C LEU A 25 4.97 -9.67 56.06
N GLN A 26 5.65 -8.51 56.13
CA GLN A 26 6.03 -7.90 57.40
C GLN A 26 4.90 -7.13 58.04
N ASP A 27 4.01 -6.49 57.31
CA ASP A 27 2.82 -5.81 57.79
C ASP A 27 1.61 -6.14 56.93
N PRO A 28 0.77 -7.13 57.30
CA PRO A 28 -0.43 -7.48 56.56
C PRO A 28 -1.53 -6.42 56.83
N GLY A 29 -1.51 -5.32 56.06
CA GLY A 29 -2.58 -4.36 56.06
C GLY A 29 -3.93 -5.00 55.69
N TYR A 30 -5.04 -4.51 56.23
CA TYR A 30 -6.38 -4.95 55.92
C TYR A 30 -7.03 -4.01 54.92
N VAL A 31 -7.63 -4.61 53.86
CA VAL A 31 -8.53 -3.89 52.94
C VAL A 31 -9.96 -4.27 53.28
N LEU A 32 -10.76 -3.27 53.63
CA LEU A 32 -12.16 -3.45 53.95
C LEU A 32 -13.00 -2.87 52.81
N VAL A 33 -13.68 -3.79 52.10
CA VAL A 33 -14.59 -3.42 50.99
C VAL A 33 -16.01 -3.59 51.49
N ARG A 34 -16.78 -2.51 51.59
CA ARG A 34 -18.20 -2.53 51.94
C ARG A 34 -19.04 -2.48 50.68
N PHE A 35 -19.73 -3.60 50.45
CA PHE A 35 -20.63 -3.71 49.28
C PHE A 35 -21.98 -4.25 49.70
N ARG A 36 -23.07 -3.52 49.41
CA ARG A 36 -24.46 -3.88 49.74
C ARG A 36 -24.71 -4.26 51.21
N GLY A 37 -24.01 -3.65 52.16
CA GLY A 37 -24.20 -3.90 53.58
C GLY A 37 -23.45 -5.10 54.15
N THR A 38 -22.64 -5.79 53.33
CA THR A 38 -21.70 -6.82 53.79
C THR A 38 -20.27 -6.26 53.76
N ASP A 39 -19.54 -6.47 54.86
CA ASP A 39 -18.15 -6.05 55.01
C ASP A 39 -17.24 -7.22 54.67
N TYR A 40 -16.49 -7.09 53.54
CA TYR A 40 -15.46 -8.04 53.16
C TYR A 40 -14.11 -7.54 53.66
N SER A 41 -13.55 -8.22 54.65
CA SER A 41 -12.19 -7.93 55.14
C SER A 41 -11.24 -8.93 54.48
N THR A 42 -10.25 -8.40 53.79
CA THR A 42 -9.18 -9.23 53.18
C THR A 42 -7.81 -8.60 53.42
N THR A 43 -6.76 -9.40 53.42
CA THR A 43 -5.40 -8.85 53.51
C THR A 43 -5.00 -8.16 52.22
N VAL A 44 -4.18 -7.10 52.30
CA VAL A 44 -3.67 -6.38 51.15
C VAL A 44 -2.99 -7.34 50.14
N ALA A 45 -2.27 -8.35 50.66
CA ALA A 45 -1.62 -9.37 49.85
C ALA A 45 -2.60 -10.16 48.96
N VAL A 46 -3.74 -10.59 49.54
CA VAL A 46 -4.79 -11.32 48.79
C VAL A 46 -5.47 -10.41 47.77
N ALA A 47 -5.73 -9.14 48.14
CA ALA A 47 -6.32 -8.15 47.21
C ALA A 47 -5.42 -7.91 46.00
N ILE A 48 -4.12 -7.74 46.18
CA ILE A 48 -3.14 -7.57 45.12
C ILE A 48 -3.03 -8.84 44.28
N GLY A 49 -3.00 -10.03 44.91
CA GLY A 49 -2.98 -11.33 44.23
C GLY A 49 -4.19 -11.51 43.31
N LEU A 50 -5.39 -11.15 43.81
CA LEU A 50 -6.63 -11.21 43.04
C LEU A 50 -6.61 -10.23 41.82
N LEU A 51 -6.10 -9.01 42.04
CA LEU A 51 -5.95 -8.01 41.01
C LEU A 51 -4.98 -8.46 39.91
N LEU A 52 -3.84 -9.04 40.28
CA LEU A 52 -2.87 -9.61 39.37
C LEU A 52 -3.43 -10.81 38.59
N ALA A 53 -4.17 -11.71 39.28
CA ALA A 53 -4.85 -12.83 38.64
C ALA A 53 -5.91 -12.34 37.64
N CYS A 54 -6.67 -11.31 37.99
CA CYS A 54 -7.66 -10.70 37.09
C CYS A 54 -6.99 -10.05 35.88
N MET A 55 -5.91 -9.30 36.06
CA MET A 55 -5.12 -8.72 34.95
C MET A 55 -4.54 -9.81 34.04
N LEU A 56 -4.00 -10.88 34.61
CA LEU A 56 -3.44 -11.99 33.84
C LEU A 56 -4.55 -12.69 33.07
N GLY A 57 -5.70 -12.97 33.68
CA GLY A 57 -6.88 -13.53 33.04
C GLY A 57 -7.38 -12.66 31.89
N LEU A 58 -7.47 -11.34 32.09
CA LEU A 58 -7.88 -10.40 31.05
C LEU A 58 -6.86 -10.32 29.91
N ALA A 59 -5.56 -10.34 30.21
CA ALA A 59 -4.50 -10.39 29.21
C ALA A 59 -4.53 -11.70 28.39
N LEU A 60 -4.77 -12.83 29.06
CA LEU A 60 -4.93 -14.14 28.42
C LEU A 60 -6.17 -14.15 27.51
N LEU A 61 -7.32 -13.69 28.01
CA LEU A 61 -8.54 -13.56 27.25
C LEU A 61 -8.34 -12.66 26.01
N TRP A 62 -7.66 -11.53 26.17
CA TRP A 62 -7.34 -10.61 25.08
C TRP A 62 -6.43 -11.24 24.03
N THR A 63 -5.42 -12.01 24.43
CA THR A 63 -4.56 -12.75 23.51
C THR A 63 -5.31 -13.85 22.78
N LEU A 64 -6.18 -14.60 23.49
CA LEU A 64 -7.02 -15.64 22.91
C LEU A 64 -7.99 -15.05 21.87
N LEU A 65 -8.64 -13.94 22.18
CA LEU A 65 -9.53 -13.23 21.24
C LEU A 65 -8.80 -12.72 20.00
N ARG A 66 -7.54 -12.32 20.13
CA ARG A 66 -6.72 -11.84 18.99
C ARG A 66 -6.19 -12.94 18.08
N LEU A 67 -6.03 -14.16 18.58
CA LEU A 67 -5.48 -15.30 17.82
C LEU A 67 -6.31 -15.62 16.56
N PRO A 68 -7.65 -15.80 16.63
CA PRO A 68 -8.45 -16.11 15.45
C PRO A 68 -8.43 -14.99 14.41
N PHE A 69 -8.42 -13.71 14.85
CA PHE A 69 -8.34 -12.58 13.93
C PHE A 69 -6.99 -12.53 13.18
N ARG A 70 -5.89 -12.86 13.88
CA ARG A 70 -4.55 -12.94 13.24
C ARG A 70 -4.46 -14.11 12.26
N ALA A 71 -5.00 -15.27 12.63
CA ALA A 71 -5.05 -16.45 11.78
C ALA A 71 -5.90 -16.19 10.53
N TRP A 72 -7.07 -15.57 10.70
CA TRP A 72 -7.97 -15.22 9.62
C TRP A 72 -7.39 -14.19 8.65
N ARG A 73 -6.74 -13.12 9.18
CA ARG A 73 -6.01 -12.15 8.34
C ARG A 73 -4.89 -12.81 7.54
N ARG A 74 -4.13 -13.73 8.15
CA ARG A 74 -3.08 -14.49 7.44
C ARG A 74 -3.66 -15.40 6.37
N HIS A 75 -4.79 -16.05 6.65
CA HIS A 75 -5.47 -16.90 5.68
C HIS A 75 -5.98 -16.07 4.48
N ARG A 76 -6.65 -14.93 4.74
CA ARG A 76 -7.09 -14.01 3.69
C ARG A 76 -5.90 -13.51 2.85
N ALA A 77 -4.81 -13.11 3.48
CA ALA A 77 -3.62 -12.64 2.75
C ALA A 77 -3.01 -13.74 1.86
N ARG A 78 -2.98 -15.00 2.34
CA ARG A 78 -2.53 -16.14 1.52
C ARG A 78 -3.46 -16.40 0.34
N GLN A 79 -4.76 -16.38 0.55
CA GLN A 79 -5.75 -16.54 -0.51
C GLN A 79 -5.66 -15.39 -1.54
N ALA A 80 -5.51 -14.15 -1.10
CA ALA A 80 -5.34 -13.01 -1.99
C ALA A 80 -4.08 -13.15 -2.87
N ARG A 81 -2.97 -13.60 -2.28
CA ARG A 81 -1.72 -13.86 -3.04
C ARG A 81 -1.89 -15.00 -4.05
N ALA A 82 -2.55 -16.09 -3.67
CA ALA A 82 -2.84 -17.19 -4.60
C ALA A 82 -3.71 -16.71 -5.77
N LYS A 83 -4.82 -16.00 -5.48
CA LYS A 83 -5.68 -15.41 -6.50
C LYS A 83 -4.94 -14.41 -7.41
N LEU A 84 -4.04 -13.60 -6.84
CA LEU A 84 -3.19 -12.69 -7.63
C LEU A 84 -2.31 -13.49 -8.62
N THR A 85 -1.64 -14.53 -8.15
CA THR A 85 -0.78 -15.38 -8.99
C THR A 85 -1.59 -16.06 -10.09
N ASP A 86 -2.73 -16.66 -9.73
CA ASP A 86 -3.61 -17.34 -10.68
C ASP A 86 -4.22 -16.36 -11.69
N GLY A 87 -4.59 -15.16 -11.25
CA GLY A 87 -5.10 -14.09 -12.09
C GLY A 87 -4.06 -13.59 -13.09
N LEU A 88 -2.81 -13.40 -12.63
CA LEU A 88 -1.70 -13.03 -13.52
C LEU A 88 -1.40 -14.14 -14.54
N ALA A 89 -1.44 -15.40 -14.12
CA ALA A 89 -1.27 -16.54 -15.03
C ALA A 89 -2.41 -16.63 -16.05
N ALA A 90 -3.65 -16.36 -15.66
CA ALA A 90 -4.78 -16.27 -16.58
C ALA A 90 -4.61 -15.12 -17.58
N TYR A 91 -4.15 -13.96 -17.12
CA TYR A 91 -3.84 -12.81 -17.96
C TYR A 91 -2.79 -13.14 -19.04
N GLN A 92 -1.71 -13.82 -18.64
CA GLN A 92 -0.64 -14.25 -19.55
C GLN A 92 -1.12 -15.25 -20.62
N ARG A 93 -2.13 -16.05 -20.31
CA ARG A 93 -2.76 -17.00 -21.26
C ARG A 93 -3.80 -16.35 -22.17
N GLY A 94 -4.11 -15.06 -21.97
CA GLY A 94 -5.15 -14.36 -22.72
C GLY A 94 -6.58 -14.60 -22.20
N ASP A 95 -6.76 -15.31 -21.09
CA ASP A 95 -8.07 -15.51 -20.45
C ASP A 95 -8.40 -14.28 -19.58
N TYR A 96 -8.70 -13.18 -20.25
CA TYR A 96 -8.86 -11.87 -19.61
C TYR A 96 -10.09 -11.81 -18.69
N ALA A 97 -11.16 -12.52 -19.01
CA ALA A 97 -12.38 -12.55 -18.17
C ALA A 97 -12.09 -13.19 -16.81
N ARG A 98 -11.44 -14.35 -16.84
CA ARG A 98 -11.02 -15.06 -15.63
C ARG A 98 -9.94 -14.29 -14.86
N ALA A 99 -9.00 -13.70 -15.58
CA ALA A 99 -7.95 -12.86 -15.00
C ALA A 99 -8.55 -11.70 -14.19
N GLU A 100 -9.48 -10.96 -14.78
CA GLU A 100 -10.17 -9.85 -14.12
C GLU A 100 -10.87 -10.28 -12.84
N GLN A 101 -11.66 -11.37 -12.89
CA GLN A 101 -12.36 -11.89 -11.72
C GLN A 101 -11.41 -12.27 -10.57
N LEU A 102 -10.34 -13.01 -10.87
CA LEU A 102 -9.36 -13.43 -9.86
C LEU A 102 -8.59 -12.25 -9.28
N LEU A 103 -8.21 -11.30 -10.12
CA LEU A 103 -7.49 -10.10 -9.72
C LEU A 103 -8.38 -9.14 -8.89
N ALA A 104 -9.66 -8.98 -9.26
CA ALA A 104 -10.61 -8.21 -8.46
C ALA A 104 -10.79 -8.81 -7.06
N GLN A 105 -10.92 -10.13 -6.96
CA GLN A 105 -10.99 -10.83 -5.67
C GLN A 105 -9.68 -10.74 -4.87
N ALA A 106 -8.52 -10.69 -5.54
CA ALA A 106 -7.23 -10.51 -4.87
C ALA A 106 -7.06 -9.09 -4.31
N ALA A 107 -7.73 -8.10 -4.89
CA ALA A 107 -7.69 -6.70 -4.46
C ALA A 107 -8.31 -6.46 -3.07
N ASP A 108 -9.18 -7.34 -2.60
CA ASP A 108 -9.77 -7.24 -1.25
C ASP A 108 -8.80 -7.63 -0.12
N GLY A 109 -7.58 -8.00 -0.44
CA GLY A 109 -6.62 -8.64 0.45
C GLY A 109 -5.52 -7.75 1.06
N GLY A 110 -5.48 -6.44 0.84
CA GLY A 110 -4.54 -5.53 1.51
C GLY A 110 -3.27 -5.21 0.68
N GLU A 111 -2.06 -5.69 1.05
CA GLU A 111 -0.79 -5.27 0.43
C GLU A 111 -0.73 -5.43 -1.11
N ALA A 112 -1.44 -6.38 -1.67
CA ALA A 112 -1.48 -6.65 -3.10
C ALA A 112 -2.57 -5.85 -3.85
N GLU A 113 -3.38 -5.05 -3.15
CA GLU A 113 -4.53 -4.34 -3.72
C GLU A 113 -4.17 -3.51 -4.95
N ALA A 114 -3.15 -2.68 -4.86
CA ALA A 114 -2.75 -1.81 -5.96
C ALA A 114 -2.33 -2.60 -7.21
N VAL A 115 -1.57 -3.67 -7.02
CA VAL A 115 -1.13 -4.54 -8.13
C VAL A 115 -2.31 -5.28 -8.73
N ALA A 116 -3.16 -5.85 -7.89
CA ALA A 116 -4.34 -6.61 -8.33
C ALA A 116 -5.31 -5.72 -9.12
N ARG A 117 -5.66 -4.54 -8.62
CA ARG A 117 -6.53 -3.59 -9.33
C ARG A 117 -5.93 -3.10 -10.65
N THR A 118 -4.62 -2.82 -10.65
CA THR A 118 -3.91 -2.46 -11.89
C THR A 118 -4.08 -3.51 -12.97
N HIS A 119 -3.87 -4.77 -12.62
CA HIS A 119 -3.96 -5.86 -13.60
C HIS A 119 -5.42 -6.24 -13.92
N ALA A 120 -6.37 -6.05 -12.99
CA ALA A 120 -7.79 -6.20 -13.27
C ALA A 120 -8.26 -5.16 -14.31
N ALA A 121 -7.90 -3.89 -14.12
CA ALA A 121 -8.19 -2.83 -15.09
C ALA A 121 -7.62 -3.14 -16.48
N ARG A 122 -6.39 -3.66 -16.53
CA ARG A 122 -5.78 -4.07 -17.81
C ARG A 122 -6.47 -5.27 -18.45
N ALA A 123 -6.92 -6.22 -17.65
CA ALA A 123 -7.66 -7.38 -18.16
C ALA A 123 -9.02 -6.96 -18.75
N ALA A 124 -9.73 -6.04 -18.06
CA ALA A 124 -10.95 -5.44 -18.56
C ALA A 124 -10.73 -4.70 -19.89
N LEU A 125 -9.67 -3.90 -19.99
CA LEU A 125 -9.27 -3.25 -21.25
C LEU A 125 -8.98 -4.22 -22.38
N ALA A 126 -8.24 -5.30 -22.09
CA ALA A 126 -7.92 -6.31 -23.10
C ALA A 126 -9.17 -7.03 -23.64
N ARG A 127 -10.28 -6.99 -22.90
CA ARG A 127 -11.60 -7.44 -23.36
C ARG A 127 -12.39 -6.36 -24.13
N GLY A 128 -11.92 -5.11 -24.13
CA GLY A 128 -12.65 -3.97 -24.65
C GLY A 128 -13.70 -3.40 -23.69
N ASP A 129 -13.70 -3.79 -22.41
CA ASP A 129 -14.63 -3.31 -21.38
C ASP A 129 -14.03 -2.12 -20.64
N GLU A 130 -14.19 -0.94 -21.22
CA GLU A 130 -13.70 0.33 -20.66
C GLU A 130 -14.44 0.71 -19.37
N ALA A 131 -15.72 0.37 -19.26
CA ALA A 131 -16.51 0.66 -18.08
C ALA A 131 -15.98 -0.12 -16.86
N ALA A 132 -15.70 -1.41 -17.01
CA ALA A 132 -15.09 -2.23 -15.98
C ALA A 132 -13.67 -1.74 -15.64
N ALA A 133 -12.87 -1.37 -16.64
CA ALA A 133 -11.53 -0.82 -16.41
C ALA A 133 -11.58 0.45 -15.56
N ASN A 134 -12.46 1.39 -15.88
CA ASN A 134 -12.68 2.61 -15.09
C ASN A 134 -13.16 2.30 -13.68
N ALA A 135 -14.09 1.35 -13.50
CA ALA A 135 -14.55 0.94 -12.18
C ALA A 135 -13.40 0.42 -11.29
N HIS A 136 -12.49 -0.39 -11.87
CA HIS A 136 -11.29 -0.83 -11.15
C HIS A 136 -10.35 0.33 -10.79
N LEU A 137 -10.25 1.36 -11.64
CA LEU A 137 -9.44 2.55 -11.35
C LEU A 137 -10.06 3.42 -10.25
N GLU A 138 -11.37 3.64 -10.27
CA GLU A 138 -12.05 4.40 -9.22
C GLU A 138 -11.98 3.69 -7.86
N ALA A 139 -11.98 2.36 -7.86
CA ALA A 139 -11.85 1.56 -6.65
C ALA A 139 -10.48 1.68 -5.95
N PHE A 140 -9.45 2.29 -6.55
CA PHE A 140 -8.22 2.66 -5.83
C PHE A 140 -8.49 3.69 -4.71
N GLY A 141 -9.49 4.55 -4.89
CA GLY A 141 -9.77 5.64 -3.97
C GLY A 141 -8.55 6.53 -3.75
N ASP A 142 -8.43 7.09 -2.55
CA ASP A 142 -7.31 7.97 -2.18
C ASP A 142 -6.11 7.23 -1.59
N ARG A 143 -6.19 5.90 -1.47
CA ARG A 143 -5.11 5.09 -0.86
C ARG A 143 -3.88 4.92 -1.75
N HIS A 144 -4.08 4.94 -3.06
CA HIS A 144 -3.02 4.70 -4.05
C HIS A 144 -3.07 5.73 -5.19
N PRO A 145 -2.92 7.02 -4.91
CA PRO A 145 -3.14 8.09 -5.90
C PRO A 145 -2.17 7.98 -7.08
N THR A 146 -0.92 7.65 -6.82
CA THR A 146 0.11 7.50 -7.85
C THR A 146 -0.15 6.31 -8.79
N ALA A 147 -0.61 5.19 -8.24
CA ALA A 147 -0.97 4.02 -9.04
C ALA A 147 -2.21 4.31 -9.89
N ARG A 148 -3.24 4.93 -9.31
CA ARG A 148 -4.45 5.36 -10.00
C ARG A 148 -4.11 6.29 -11.17
N ALA A 149 -3.35 7.36 -10.92
CA ALA A 149 -2.94 8.33 -11.93
C ALA A 149 -2.19 7.68 -13.10
N THR A 150 -1.21 6.83 -12.77
CA THR A 150 -0.40 6.13 -13.80
C THR A 150 -1.24 5.16 -14.64
N GLN A 151 -2.17 4.43 -14.02
CA GLN A 151 -3.03 3.50 -14.76
C GLN A 151 -4.08 4.24 -15.58
N ARG A 152 -4.67 5.33 -15.05
CA ARG A 152 -5.60 6.15 -15.80
C ARG A 152 -4.92 6.76 -17.03
N ALA A 153 -3.76 7.35 -16.87
CA ALA A 153 -2.98 7.88 -18.00
C ALA A 153 -2.68 6.81 -19.06
N GLN A 154 -2.37 5.59 -18.64
CA GLN A 154 -2.15 4.49 -19.58
C GLN A 154 -3.42 4.09 -20.33
N LEU A 155 -4.57 4.12 -19.66
CA LEU A 155 -5.88 3.88 -20.28
C LEU A 155 -6.18 4.95 -21.33
N GLU A 156 -6.08 6.23 -20.96
CA GLU A 156 -6.34 7.36 -21.84
C GLU A 156 -5.41 7.35 -23.06
N LEU A 157 -4.12 7.03 -22.83
CA LEU A 157 -3.14 6.92 -23.91
C LEU A 157 -3.47 5.77 -24.89
N ALA A 158 -3.92 4.63 -24.39
CA ALA A 158 -4.35 3.50 -25.24
C ALA A 158 -5.55 3.85 -26.15
N GLN A 159 -6.34 4.84 -25.75
CA GLN A 159 -7.48 5.38 -26.49
C GLN A 159 -7.11 6.61 -27.36
N GLY A 160 -5.84 6.98 -27.40
CA GLY A 160 -5.36 8.16 -28.15
C GLY A 160 -5.70 9.51 -27.50
N ARG A 161 -6.23 9.51 -26.27
CA ARG A 161 -6.60 10.72 -25.52
C ARG A 161 -5.40 11.29 -24.78
N HIS A 162 -4.47 11.91 -25.50
CA HIS A 162 -3.20 12.39 -24.94
C HIS A 162 -3.40 13.48 -23.88
N ALA A 163 -4.32 14.40 -24.09
CA ALA A 163 -4.60 15.48 -23.14
C ALA A 163 -5.11 14.95 -21.81
N ASP A 164 -6.03 13.99 -21.82
CA ASP A 164 -6.59 13.37 -20.61
C ASP A 164 -5.54 12.52 -19.89
N ALA A 165 -4.65 11.86 -20.65
CA ALA A 165 -3.52 11.12 -20.10
C ALA A 165 -2.54 12.03 -19.34
N LEU A 166 -2.23 13.20 -19.88
CA LEU A 166 -1.39 14.21 -19.20
C LEU A 166 -2.10 14.75 -17.96
N ALA A 167 -3.38 15.12 -18.07
CA ALA A 167 -4.17 15.60 -16.94
C ALA A 167 -4.23 14.59 -15.79
N ALA A 168 -4.34 13.29 -16.10
CA ALA A 168 -4.30 12.23 -15.09
C ALA A 168 -2.96 12.15 -14.34
N LEU A 169 -1.83 12.49 -15.01
CA LEU A 169 -0.50 12.50 -14.41
C LEU A 169 -0.17 13.77 -13.65
N ASP A 170 -0.90 14.87 -13.88
CA ASP A 170 -0.66 16.17 -13.24
C ASP A 170 -1.36 16.32 -11.88
N VAL A 171 -2.07 15.30 -11.42
CA VAL A 171 -2.74 15.32 -10.12
C VAL A 171 -1.71 15.49 -8.98
N PRO A 172 -1.83 16.53 -8.13
CA PRO A 172 -0.85 16.81 -7.07
C PRO A 172 -0.63 15.64 -6.09
N ALA A 173 -1.69 14.90 -5.77
CA ALA A 173 -1.63 13.74 -4.89
C ALA A 173 -0.80 12.57 -5.47
N ALA A 174 -0.51 12.57 -6.78
CA ALA A 174 0.30 11.57 -7.44
C ALA A 174 1.79 11.93 -7.53
N GLN A 175 2.16 13.13 -7.11
CA GLN A 175 3.55 13.62 -7.17
C GLN A 175 4.37 13.22 -5.93
N PRO A 176 5.68 12.92 -6.07
CA PRO A 176 6.43 12.81 -7.34
C PRO A 176 6.05 11.55 -8.12
N LEU A 177 6.05 11.65 -9.45
CA LEU A 177 5.75 10.52 -10.32
C LEU A 177 6.81 9.41 -10.19
N PRO A 178 6.40 8.14 -10.12
CA PRO A 178 7.32 7.02 -10.18
C PRO A 178 7.97 6.92 -11.57
N PRO A 179 9.08 6.16 -11.73
CA PRO A 179 9.78 6.02 -13.02
C PRO A 179 8.86 5.66 -14.19
N ARG A 180 7.85 4.83 -13.93
CA ARG A 180 6.86 4.46 -14.94
C ARG A 180 5.94 5.63 -15.31
N GLY A 181 5.46 6.40 -14.32
CA GLY A 181 4.61 7.56 -14.55
C GLY A 181 5.36 8.67 -15.32
N LEU A 182 6.62 8.92 -14.93
CA LEU A 182 7.47 9.88 -15.62
C LEU A 182 7.73 9.49 -17.08
N ARG A 183 8.00 8.20 -17.32
CA ARG A 183 8.15 7.67 -18.68
C ARG A 183 6.87 7.85 -19.50
N LEU A 184 5.73 7.51 -18.93
CA LEU A 184 4.44 7.63 -19.59
C LEU A 184 4.14 9.09 -19.95
N ARG A 185 4.46 10.02 -19.04
CA ARG A 185 4.34 11.46 -19.29
C ARG A 185 5.18 11.90 -20.50
N ALA A 186 6.46 11.50 -20.54
CA ALA A 186 7.35 11.85 -21.64
C ALA A 186 6.88 11.25 -22.98
N GLU A 187 6.46 9.97 -22.98
CA GLU A 187 5.92 9.30 -24.16
C GLU A 187 4.62 9.99 -24.66
N THR A 188 3.75 10.41 -23.74
CA THR A 188 2.49 11.12 -24.08
C THR A 188 2.78 12.52 -24.64
N LEU A 189 3.73 13.26 -24.07
CA LEU A 189 4.16 14.57 -24.57
C LEU A 189 4.71 14.44 -26.00
N ALA A 190 5.59 13.49 -26.23
CA ALA A 190 6.13 13.25 -27.56
C ALA A 190 5.04 12.86 -28.57
N ALA A 191 4.12 11.99 -28.18
CA ALA A 191 3.00 11.56 -29.02
C ALA A 191 2.01 12.69 -29.34
N SER A 192 1.91 13.71 -28.45
CA SER A 192 1.06 14.88 -28.66
C SER A 192 1.75 16.05 -29.40
N GLY A 193 2.95 15.83 -29.94
CA GLY A 193 3.70 16.87 -30.66
C GLY A 193 4.45 17.86 -29.76
N ARG A 194 4.60 17.57 -28.47
CA ARG A 194 5.30 18.43 -27.47
C ARG A 194 6.71 17.87 -27.18
N GLY A 195 7.52 17.74 -28.23
CA GLY A 195 8.84 17.12 -28.18
C GLY A 195 9.83 17.87 -27.29
N PHE A 196 9.75 19.19 -27.24
CA PHE A 196 10.60 20.02 -26.36
C PHE A 196 10.39 19.69 -24.87
N GLU A 197 9.13 19.54 -24.46
CA GLU A 197 8.82 19.19 -23.08
C GLU A 197 9.19 17.73 -22.75
N ALA A 198 8.99 16.81 -23.70
CA ALA A 198 9.43 15.42 -23.56
C ALA A 198 10.96 15.34 -23.41
N TYR A 199 11.71 16.12 -24.20
CA TYR A 199 13.16 16.23 -24.10
C TYR A 199 13.62 16.72 -22.74
N GLY A 200 12.94 17.70 -22.15
CA GLY A 200 13.23 18.22 -20.81
C GLY A 200 13.14 17.17 -19.70
N LEU A 201 12.36 16.08 -19.89
CA LEU A 201 12.23 15.00 -18.93
C LEU A 201 13.35 13.94 -19.00
N LEU A 202 14.22 13.98 -20.03
CA LEU A 202 15.29 12.99 -20.22
C LEU A 202 16.26 12.89 -19.05
N GLY A 203 16.62 14.04 -18.45
CA GLY A 203 17.49 14.08 -17.27
C GLY A 203 16.91 13.29 -16.11
N ALA A 204 15.64 13.51 -15.79
CA ALA A 204 14.94 12.80 -14.74
C ALA A 204 14.74 11.30 -15.05
N LEU A 205 14.47 10.96 -16.30
CA LEU A 205 14.36 9.56 -16.75
C LEU A 205 15.69 8.81 -16.61
N ARG A 206 16.82 9.46 -16.89
CA ARG A 206 18.16 8.90 -16.67
C ARG A 206 18.45 8.72 -15.18
N GLN A 207 18.17 9.73 -14.39
CA GLN A 207 18.40 9.69 -12.94
C GLN A 207 17.59 8.59 -12.25
N GLN A 208 16.34 8.37 -12.68
CA GLN A 208 15.47 7.33 -12.13
C GLN A 208 15.67 5.95 -12.79
N GLN A 209 16.58 5.82 -13.74
CA GLN A 209 16.80 4.58 -14.50
C GLN A 209 15.50 4.00 -15.11
N ALA A 210 14.62 4.88 -15.55
CA ALA A 210 13.29 4.51 -16.05
C ALA A 210 13.33 3.65 -17.33
N ARG A 211 14.47 3.68 -18.05
CA ARG A 211 14.77 2.83 -19.22
C ARG A 211 16.27 2.55 -19.32
N PRO A 212 16.70 1.51 -20.07
CA PRO A 212 18.10 1.31 -20.43
C PRO A 212 18.68 2.53 -21.14
N ALA A 213 19.96 2.85 -20.89
CA ALA A 213 20.63 4.02 -21.45
C ALA A 213 20.55 4.08 -22.97
N THR A 214 20.78 2.96 -23.66
CA THR A 214 20.71 2.86 -25.14
C THR A 214 19.34 3.26 -25.71
N ARG A 215 18.26 2.94 -24.99
CA ARG A 215 16.90 3.38 -25.38
C ARG A 215 16.69 4.87 -25.15
N LEU A 216 17.22 5.40 -24.05
CA LEU A 216 17.13 6.84 -23.75
C LEU A 216 17.92 7.69 -24.76
N ASP A 217 19.06 7.19 -25.23
CA ASP A 217 19.86 7.87 -26.25
C ASP A 217 19.15 7.90 -27.62
N ALA A 218 18.47 6.82 -27.99
CA ALA A 218 17.63 6.82 -29.18
C ALA A 218 16.45 7.80 -29.07
N LEU A 219 15.73 7.79 -27.94
CA LEU A 219 14.65 8.75 -27.69
C LEU A 219 15.12 10.19 -27.63
N GLN A 220 16.35 10.43 -27.16
CA GLN A 220 16.94 11.76 -27.16
C GLN A 220 17.07 12.32 -28.57
N ALA A 221 17.56 11.51 -29.52
CA ALA A 221 17.68 11.92 -30.91
C ALA A 221 16.32 12.21 -31.55
N ASP A 222 15.34 11.35 -31.31
CA ASP A 222 14.00 11.50 -31.87
C ASP A 222 13.30 12.75 -31.30
N TRP A 223 13.35 12.95 -29.98
CA TRP A 223 12.70 14.10 -29.33
C TRP A 223 13.43 15.42 -29.58
N ALA A 224 14.76 15.40 -29.75
CA ALA A 224 15.51 16.57 -30.20
C ALA A 224 15.12 16.98 -31.63
N ALA A 225 15.00 16.01 -32.55
CA ALA A 225 14.55 16.29 -33.92
C ALA A 225 13.11 16.83 -33.94
N GLN A 226 12.23 16.32 -33.10
CA GLN A 226 10.86 16.81 -32.97
C GLN A 226 10.82 18.24 -32.41
N SER A 227 11.59 18.54 -31.34
CA SER A 227 11.66 19.89 -30.77
C SER A 227 12.18 20.94 -31.75
N LEU A 228 13.10 20.56 -32.63
CA LEU A 228 13.60 21.46 -33.70
C LEU A 228 12.52 21.74 -34.77
N ARG A 229 11.68 20.76 -35.10
CA ARG A 229 10.54 20.96 -36.03
C ARG A 229 9.51 21.91 -35.40
N GLU A 230 9.15 21.70 -34.15
CA GLU A 230 8.23 22.57 -33.39
C GLU A 230 8.72 24.03 -33.35
N ALA A 231 10.05 24.22 -33.13
CA ALA A 231 10.64 25.57 -33.15
C ALA A 231 10.65 26.21 -34.56
N GLY A 232 10.85 25.39 -35.60
CA GLY A 232 10.75 25.83 -36.99
C GLY A 232 9.34 26.27 -37.39
N ASP A 233 8.35 25.45 -37.02
CA ASP A 233 6.94 25.75 -37.29
C ASP A 233 6.44 26.97 -36.50
N ALA A 234 6.91 27.17 -35.26
CA ALA A 234 6.56 28.34 -34.46
C ALA A 234 7.14 29.65 -35.06
N ASN A 235 8.33 29.59 -35.61
CA ASN A 235 8.92 30.74 -36.30
C ASN A 235 8.21 31.05 -37.63
N ALA A 236 7.80 30.01 -38.37
CA ALA A 236 7.05 30.17 -39.62
C ALA A 236 5.62 30.71 -39.41
N LEU A 237 5.06 30.59 -38.20
CA LEU A 237 3.76 31.19 -37.83
C LEU A 237 3.90 32.64 -37.32
N ALA A 238 5.11 33.09 -36.98
CA ALA A 238 5.37 34.43 -36.46
C ALA A 238 5.75 35.43 -37.57
N ASP A 239 6.14 34.93 -38.76
CA ASP A 239 6.38 35.69 -40.00
C ASP A 239 5.10 35.77 -40.86
#